data_00b628bdfbf5f0ee313690077bdbea14
#
_entry.id   00b628bdfbf5f0ee313690077bdbea14
#
_cell.length_a   1.000
_cell.length_b   1.000
_cell.length_c   1.000
_cell.angle_alpha   90.00
_cell.angle_beta   90.00
_cell.angle_gamma   90.00
#
_symmetry.space_group_name_H-M   'P 1'
#
loop_
_entity.id
_entity.type
_entity.pdbx_description
1 polymer ?
#
loop_
_entity_poly.entity_id
_entity_poly.type
_entity_poly.pdbx_seq_one_letter_code
_entity_poly.pdbx_strand_id
1 'polypeptide(L)'
;MEMIKTQDLAFTYPGAEGEGNTRALRGVDLEIERGSFVVVLGHNGSGKSTLAKTFNAVLLPSGGKVYVEGMDTSNEELLLEIRRRVGMVFQNPDNQIVANVVEEDVAFAPENLGVASEEIRKRVDDALEAVGMSKYVKHAPHLLSGGQKQRIAIAGVLAMEPECIVLDEATAMLDPVGRREVLAAVEKLNYEQGITVVLITHHMNEAEHADRVIVM
;
A
#
# COMPACT_ATOMS: atom_id res chain seq x y z
N MET A 1 -19.61 -4.04 -0.20
CA MET A 1 -19.48 -2.75 0.53
C MET A 1 -18.24 -2.04 -0.03
N GLU A 2 -18.37 -0.77 -0.41
CA GLU A 2 -17.29 -0.02 -1.03
C GLU A 2 -16.16 0.25 -0.02
N MET A 3 -14.92 -0.14 -0.35
CA MET A 3 -13.73 0.17 0.42
C MET A 3 -13.16 1.52 -0.01
N ILE A 4 -13.00 1.72 -1.32
CA ILE A 4 -12.51 2.97 -1.92
C ILE A 4 -13.44 3.38 -3.05
N LYS A 5 -13.78 4.67 -3.10
CA LYS A 5 -14.58 5.26 -4.18
C LYS A 5 -13.95 6.57 -4.63
N THR A 6 -13.83 6.76 -5.94
CA THR A 6 -13.45 8.04 -6.54
C THR A 6 -14.59 8.60 -7.40
N GLN A 7 -14.75 9.91 -7.39
CA GLN A 7 -15.75 10.63 -8.17
C GLN A 7 -15.09 11.80 -8.90
N ASP A 8 -15.04 11.74 -10.23
CA ASP A 8 -14.42 12.75 -11.12
C ASP A 8 -13.01 13.14 -10.64
N LEU A 9 -12.25 12.16 -10.12
CA LEU A 9 -10.96 12.38 -9.50
C LEU A 9 -9.97 12.97 -10.50
N ALA A 10 -9.48 14.16 -10.21
CA ALA A 10 -8.44 14.83 -10.96
C ALA A 10 -7.25 15.18 -10.05
N PHE A 11 -6.04 15.06 -10.60
CA PHE A 11 -4.83 15.47 -9.91
C PHE A 11 -3.84 16.14 -10.88
N THR A 12 -3.31 17.28 -10.45
CA THR A 12 -2.38 18.08 -11.24
C THR A 12 -1.15 18.41 -10.39
N TYR A 13 0.02 18.00 -10.85
CA TYR A 13 1.29 18.43 -10.26
C TYR A 13 1.59 19.87 -10.71
N PRO A 14 1.94 20.77 -9.79
CA PRO A 14 2.44 22.10 -10.17
C PRO A 14 3.78 21.96 -10.90
N GLY A 15 3.95 22.67 -12.02
CA GLY A 15 5.22 22.76 -12.71
C GLY A 15 6.22 23.63 -11.96
N ALA A 16 7.53 23.48 -12.23
CA ALA A 16 8.54 24.40 -11.76
C ALA A 16 8.36 25.81 -12.40
N GLU A 17 9.03 26.84 -11.86
CA GLU A 17 8.96 28.19 -12.44
C GLU A 17 9.31 28.15 -13.93
N GLY A 18 8.34 28.53 -14.79
CA GLY A 18 8.46 28.50 -16.24
C GLY A 18 8.01 27.21 -16.93
N GLU A 19 7.64 26.17 -16.18
CA GLU A 19 7.07 24.92 -16.71
C GLU A 19 5.55 24.87 -16.48
N GLY A 20 4.83 24.28 -17.41
CA GLY A 20 3.37 24.08 -17.29
C GLY A 20 3.01 22.99 -16.29
N ASN A 21 1.84 23.10 -15.68
CA ASN A 21 1.31 22.08 -14.79
C ASN A 21 1.08 20.74 -15.52
N THR A 22 1.39 19.62 -14.87
CA THR A 22 1.18 18.27 -15.41
C THR A 22 -0.07 17.64 -14.81
N ARG A 23 -1.11 17.44 -15.62
CA ARG A 23 -2.34 16.77 -15.21
C ARG A 23 -2.17 15.24 -15.26
N ALA A 24 -1.99 14.62 -14.11
CA ALA A 24 -1.76 13.19 -13.97
C ALA A 24 -3.05 12.35 -13.96
N LEU A 25 -4.13 12.87 -13.34
CA LEU A 25 -5.45 12.23 -13.34
C LEU A 25 -6.48 13.18 -13.95
N ARG A 26 -7.44 12.62 -14.75
CA ARG A 26 -8.34 13.41 -15.59
C ARG A 26 -9.80 12.96 -15.48
N GLY A 27 -10.36 12.99 -14.26
CA GLY A 27 -11.74 12.56 -14.04
C GLY A 27 -11.83 11.03 -13.97
N VAL A 28 -11.31 10.43 -12.90
CA VAL A 28 -11.33 8.99 -12.69
C VAL A 28 -12.48 8.65 -11.76
N ASP A 29 -13.42 7.84 -12.24
CA ASP A 29 -14.50 7.23 -11.47
C ASP A 29 -14.18 5.76 -11.25
N LEU A 30 -14.04 5.36 -9.98
CA LEU A 30 -13.62 4.03 -9.60
C LEU A 30 -14.28 3.62 -8.29
N GLU A 31 -14.68 2.37 -8.20
CA GLU A 31 -15.14 1.73 -6.97
C GLU A 31 -14.33 0.45 -6.74
N ILE A 32 -13.81 0.27 -5.53
CA ILE A 32 -13.10 -0.93 -5.09
C ILE A 32 -13.90 -1.52 -3.93
N GLU A 33 -14.31 -2.76 -4.07
CA GLU A 33 -15.07 -3.46 -3.04
C GLU A 33 -14.16 -3.96 -1.92
N ARG A 34 -14.70 -4.02 -0.70
CA ARG A 34 -14.00 -4.58 0.46
C ARG A 34 -13.68 -6.06 0.21
N GLY A 35 -12.47 -6.48 0.55
CA GLY A 35 -11.97 -7.85 0.42
C GLY A 35 -11.62 -8.25 -1.02
N SER A 36 -11.75 -7.35 -2.01
CA SER A 36 -11.34 -7.66 -3.39
C SER A 36 -9.83 -7.53 -3.58
N PHE A 37 -9.30 -8.32 -4.52
CA PHE A 37 -7.95 -8.17 -5.05
C PHE A 37 -8.00 -7.46 -6.41
N VAL A 38 -7.61 -6.19 -6.43
CA VAL A 38 -7.66 -5.34 -7.63
C VAL A 38 -6.26 -5.05 -8.12
N VAL A 39 -6.01 -5.25 -9.41
CA VAL A 39 -4.75 -4.88 -10.06
C VAL A 39 -4.95 -3.68 -10.96
N VAL A 40 -4.09 -2.66 -10.81
CA VAL A 40 -4.04 -1.49 -11.67
C VAL A 40 -2.83 -1.59 -12.59
N LEU A 41 -3.10 -1.85 -13.87
CA LEU A 41 -2.09 -1.97 -14.93
C LEU A 41 -1.94 -0.66 -15.72
N GLY A 42 -0.75 -0.42 -16.23
CA GLY A 42 -0.49 0.69 -17.17
C GLY A 42 0.99 0.93 -17.35
N HIS A 43 1.35 1.71 -18.36
CA HIS A 43 2.74 2.10 -18.62
C HIS A 43 3.24 3.13 -17.60
N ASN A 44 4.57 3.32 -17.52
CA ASN A 44 5.14 4.35 -16.66
C ASN A 44 4.65 5.74 -17.09
N GLY A 45 4.27 6.55 -16.08
CA GLY A 45 3.71 7.88 -16.33
C GLY A 45 2.20 7.91 -16.62
N SER A 46 1.47 6.78 -16.60
CA SER A 46 0.01 6.78 -16.80
C SER A 46 -0.82 7.30 -15.61
N GLY A 47 -0.18 7.60 -14.47
CA GLY A 47 -0.86 8.13 -13.29
C GLY A 47 -1.17 7.11 -12.19
N LYS A 48 -0.77 5.84 -12.32
CA LYS A 48 -1.05 4.77 -11.36
C LYS A 48 -0.61 5.09 -9.93
N SER A 49 0.65 5.48 -9.75
CA SER A 49 1.19 5.85 -8.43
C SER A 49 0.54 7.11 -7.87
N THR A 50 0.11 8.03 -8.74
CA THR A 50 -0.68 9.19 -8.33
C THR A 50 -2.04 8.76 -7.81
N LEU A 51 -2.72 7.87 -8.54
CA LEU A 51 -4.00 7.28 -8.12
C LEU A 51 -3.85 6.55 -6.77
N ALA A 52 -2.85 5.67 -6.64
CA ALA A 52 -2.55 4.95 -5.40
C ALA A 52 -2.41 5.88 -4.18
N LYS A 53 -1.63 6.96 -4.34
CA LYS A 53 -1.37 7.95 -3.28
C LYS A 53 -2.59 8.76 -2.88
N THR A 54 -3.63 8.83 -3.71
CA THR A 54 -4.88 9.47 -3.32
C THR A 54 -5.74 8.58 -2.42
N PHE A 55 -5.58 7.26 -2.47
CA PHE A 55 -6.38 6.32 -1.69
C PHE A 55 -6.10 6.36 -0.19
N ASN A 56 -4.88 6.69 0.22
CA ASN A 56 -4.53 6.87 1.64
C ASN A 56 -4.25 8.34 2.01
N ALA A 57 -4.71 9.28 1.19
CA ALA A 57 -4.56 10.71 1.40
C ALA A 57 -3.08 11.18 1.57
N VAL A 58 -2.12 10.51 0.92
CA VAL A 58 -0.76 11.05 0.72
C VAL A 58 -0.80 12.21 -0.27
N LEU A 59 -1.63 12.08 -1.31
CA LEU A 59 -1.97 13.16 -2.23
C LEU A 59 -3.46 13.47 -2.09
N LEU A 60 -3.80 14.74 -1.98
CA LEU A 60 -5.19 15.20 -1.97
C LEU A 60 -5.63 15.56 -3.38
N PRO A 61 -6.86 15.25 -3.80
CA PRO A 61 -7.38 15.58 -5.12
C PRO A 61 -7.24 17.08 -5.45
N SER A 62 -6.86 17.39 -6.69
CA SER A 62 -6.95 18.77 -7.22
C SER A 62 -8.37 19.08 -7.72
N GLY A 63 -9.20 18.05 -7.92
CA GLY A 63 -10.60 18.12 -8.32
C GLY A 63 -11.27 16.77 -8.15
N GLY A 64 -12.58 16.76 -8.03
CA GLY A 64 -13.34 15.57 -7.68
C GLY A 64 -13.13 15.16 -6.22
N LYS A 65 -13.42 13.90 -5.89
CA LYS A 65 -13.37 13.38 -4.52
C LYS A 65 -12.87 11.95 -4.46
N VAL A 66 -12.26 11.61 -3.32
CA VAL A 66 -11.91 10.24 -2.94
C VAL A 66 -12.51 9.94 -1.59
N TYR A 67 -13.15 8.78 -1.50
CA TYR A 67 -13.74 8.29 -0.25
C TYR A 67 -13.11 6.95 0.12
N VAL A 68 -12.81 6.78 1.40
CA VAL A 68 -12.40 5.53 2.02
C VAL A 68 -13.48 5.15 3.03
N GLU A 69 -14.22 4.08 2.76
CA GLU A 69 -15.36 3.68 3.59
C GLU A 69 -16.34 4.84 3.90
N GLY A 70 -16.60 5.66 2.89
CA GLY A 70 -17.45 6.85 3.00
C GLY A 70 -16.78 8.08 3.62
N MET A 71 -15.55 7.98 4.14
CA MET A 71 -14.76 9.10 4.66
C MET A 71 -14.11 9.88 3.51
N ASP A 72 -14.41 11.18 3.39
CA ASP A 72 -13.81 12.06 2.38
C ASP A 72 -12.35 12.33 2.74
N THR A 73 -11.41 12.01 1.83
CA THR A 73 -9.97 12.19 2.04
C THR A 73 -9.55 13.66 2.12
N SER A 74 -10.39 14.61 1.75
CA SER A 74 -10.15 16.04 1.89
C SER A 74 -10.46 16.57 3.30
N ASN A 75 -11.07 15.76 4.17
CA ASN A 75 -11.34 16.15 5.55
C ASN A 75 -10.11 15.85 6.42
N GLU A 76 -9.43 16.91 6.87
CA GLU A 76 -8.21 16.82 7.68
C GLU A 76 -8.39 16.04 8.99
N GLU A 77 -9.58 16.11 9.62
CA GLU A 77 -9.89 15.41 10.86
C GLU A 77 -9.93 13.89 10.69
N LEU A 78 -10.19 13.40 9.47
CA LEU A 78 -10.30 11.98 9.15
C LEU A 78 -8.99 11.37 8.62
N LEU A 79 -7.97 12.17 8.34
CA LEU A 79 -6.74 11.70 7.68
C LEU A 79 -6.04 10.58 8.44
N LEU A 80 -5.98 10.67 9.77
CA LEU A 80 -5.33 9.64 10.59
C LEU A 80 -6.08 8.31 10.48
N GLU A 81 -7.41 8.34 10.56
CA GLU A 81 -8.26 7.16 10.46
C GLU A 81 -8.19 6.56 9.05
N ILE A 82 -8.20 7.38 8.00
CA ILE A 82 -8.04 6.93 6.61
C ILE A 82 -6.69 6.22 6.42
N ARG A 83 -5.59 6.80 6.91
CA ARG A 83 -4.25 6.22 6.80
C ARG A 83 -4.07 4.94 7.62
N ARG A 84 -4.81 4.80 8.70
CA ARG A 84 -4.86 3.57 9.49
C ARG A 84 -5.57 2.46 8.72
N ARG A 85 -6.67 2.77 8.00
CA ARG A 85 -7.45 1.79 7.24
C ARG A 85 -6.81 1.39 5.91
N VAL A 86 -6.15 2.33 5.25
CA VAL A 86 -5.48 2.09 3.96
C VAL A 86 -3.98 2.21 4.15
N GLY A 87 -3.31 1.09 4.32
CA GLY A 87 -1.87 1.02 4.39
C GLY A 87 -1.22 1.10 3.01
N MET A 88 -0.04 1.69 2.90
CA MET A 88 0.67 1.82 1.63
C MET A 88 2.08 1.23 1.71
N VAL A 89 2.42 0.43 0.70
CA VAL A 89 3.74 -0.17 0.51
C VAL A 89 4.34 0.40 -0.77
N PHE A 90 5.53 0.98 -0.65
CA PHE A 90 6.21 1.65 -1.76
C PHE A 90 7.13 0.71 -2.55
N GLN A 91 7.51 1.15 -3.75
CA GLN A 91 8.37 0.43 -4.67
C GLN A 91 9.73 0.05 -4.05
N ASN A 92 10.36 0.97 -3.34
CA ASN A 92 11.66 0.75 -2.70
C ASN A 92 11.49 0.58 -1.19
N PRO A 93 11.69 -0.63 -0.64
CA PRO A 93 11.57 -0.88 0.80
C PRO A 93 12.60 -0.12 1.64
N ASP A 94 13.77 0.21 1.09
CA ASP A 94 14.79 0.99 1.83
C ASP A 94 14.34 2.42 2.14
N ASN A 95 13.34 2.96 1.42
CA ASN A 95 12.73 4.25 1.71
C ASN A 95 11.62 4.16 2.78
N GLN A 96 11.19 2.96 3.13
CA GLN A 96 10.09 2.72 4.07
C GLN A 96 10.59 2.17 5.40
N ILE A 97 11.59 1.29 5.37
CA ILE A 97 12.23 0.72 6.57
C ILE A 97 13.09 1.78 7.24
N VAL A 98 12.82 2.07 8.50
CA VAL A 98 13.48 3.16 9.27
C VAL A 98 14.29 2.66 10.47
N ALA A 99 14.00 1.46 10.99
CA ALA A 99 14.70 0.91 12.14
C ALA A 99 15.88 0.01 11.76
N ASN A 100 16.77 -0.23 12.74
CA ASN A 100 17.95 -1.08 12.57
C ASN A 100 17.67 -2.56 12.87
N VAL A 101 16.52 -2.89 13.44
CA VAL A 101 16.07 -4.25 13.78
C VAL A 101 14.66 -4.44 13.22
N VAL A 102 14.41 -5.61 12.65
CA VAL A 102 13.12 -5.93 11.99
C VAL A 102 11.92 -5.74 12.92
N GLU A 103 11.98 -6.25 14.15
CA GLU A 103 10.85 -6.11 15.09
C GLU A 103 10.56 -4.66 15.47
N GLU A 104 11.60 -3.82 15.58
CA GLU A 104 11.46 -2.39 15.88
C GLU A 104 10.82 -1.66 14.70
N ASP A 105 11.17 -2.04 13.46
CA ASP A 105 10.58 -1.45 12.26
C ASP A 105 9.09 -1.79 12.14
N VAL A 106 8.73 -3.06 12.36
CA VAL A 106 7.33 -3.50 12.32
C VAL A 106 6.51 -2.90 13.47
N ALA A 107 7.12 -2.67 14.64
CA ALA A 107 6.49 -2.02 15.79
C ALA A 107 6.28 -0.52 15.61
N PHE A 108 7.04 0.12 14.72
CA PHE A 108 7.09 1.59 14.59
C PHE A 108 5.71 2.24 14.35
N ALA A 109 4.91 1.67 13.47
CA ALA A 109 3.60 2.23 13.14
C ALA A 109 2.58 2.07 14.29
N PRO A 110 2.37 0.89 14.90
CA PRO A 110 1.48 0.74 16.04
C PRO A 110 1.94 1.53 17.28
N GLU A 111 3.25 1.71 17.50
CA GLU A 111 3.75 2.59 18.56
C GLU A 111 3.31 4.04 18.35
N ASN A 112 3.44 4.57 17.14
CA ASN A 112 2.99 5.91 16.78
C ASN A 112 1.47 6.08 16.87
N LEU A 113 0.71 5.00 16.74
CA LEU A 113 -0.75 4.99 16.93
C LEU A 113 -1.15 4.88 18.40
N GLY A 114 -0.19 4.77 19.33
CA GLY A 114 -0.46 4.68 20.77
C GLY A 114 -1.03 3.34 21.22
N VAL A 115 -0.78 2.26 20.48
CA VAL A 115 -1.20 0.90 20.84
C VAL A 115 -0.42 0.45 22.09
N ALA A 116 -1.08 -0.28 23.01
CA ALA A 116 -0.46 -0.80 24.20
C ALA A 116 0.68 -1.79 23.89
N SER A 117 1.79 -1.76 24.67
CA SER A 117 3.00 -2.53 24.39
C SER A 117 2.77 -4.04 24.26
N GLU A 118 1.88 -4.62 25.07
CA GLU A 118 1.53 -6.04 24.99
C GLU A 118 0.85 -6.39 23.66
N GLU A 119 -0.03 -5.51 23.19
CA GLU A 119 -0.73 -5.66 21.92
C GLU A 119 0.23 -5.44 20.74
N ILE A 120 1.16 -4.47 20.82
CA ILE A 120 2.19 -4.24 19.78
C ILE A 120 3.00 -5.52 19.57
N ARG A 121 3.43 -6.18 20.65
CA ARG A 121 4.21 -7.41 20.53
C ARG A 121 3.47 -8.49 19.74
N LYS A 122 2.21 -8.69 20.07
CA LYS A 122 1.35 -9.65 19.37
C LYS A 122 1.20 -9.29 17.88
N ARG A 123 0.90 -8.02 17.57
CA ARG A 123 0.75 -7.55 16.19
C ARG A 123 2.02 -7.72 15.36
N VAL A 124 3.19 -7.47 15.96
CA VAL A 124 4.50 -7.68 15.32
C VAL A 124 4.70 -9.17 14.99
N ASP A 125 4.46 -10.06 15.96
CA ASP A 125 4.63 -11.49 15.77
C ASP A 125 3.65 -12.01 14.70
N ASP A 126 2.37 -11.65 14.76
CA ASP A 126 1.33 -12.02 13.79
C ASP A 126 1.63 -11.49 12.37
N ALA A 127 2.07 -10.23 12.26
CA ALA A 127 2.42 -9.62 10.98
C ALA A 127 3.64 -10.28 10.33
N LEU A 128 4.68 -10.59 11.11
CA LEU A 128 5.86 -11.30 10.61
C LEU A 128 5.55 -12.75 10.22
N GLU A 129 4.65 -13.42 10.92
CA GLU A 129 4.18 -14.76 10.57
C GLU A 129 3.40 -14.74 9.25
N ALA A 130 2.49 -13.78 9.09
CA ALA A 130 1.66 -13.64 7.89
C ALA A 130 2.48 -13.52 6.60
N VAL A 131 3.63 -12.82 6.66
CA VAL A 131 4.55 -12.66 5.52
C VAL A 131 5.71 -13.67 5.50
N GLY A 132 5.74 -14.65 6.41
CA GLY A 132 6.76 -15.70 6.49
C GLY A 132 8.14 -15.19 6.92
N MET A 133 8.19 -14.15 7.77
CA MET A 133 9.43 -13.48 8.20
C MET A 133 9.77 -13.66 9.68
N SER A 134 9.06 -14.51 10.43
CA SER A 134 9.25 -14.73 11.88
C SER A 134 10.69 -15.08 12.27
N LYS A 135 11.45 -15.76 11.39
CA LYS A 135 12.86 -16.12 11.64
C LYS A 135 13.82 -14.93 11.65
N TYR A 136 13.37 -13.80 11.11
CA TYR A 136 14.20 -12.61 10.91
C TYR A 136 13.91 -11.50 11.92
N VAL A 137 13.07 -11.75 12.93
CA VAL A 137 12.63 -10.78 13.94
C VAL A 137 13.75 -9.95 14.56
N LYS A 138 14.90 -10.58 14.87
CA LYS A 138 16.08 -9.92 15.45
C LYS A 138 17.16 -9.53 14.42
N HIS A 139 16.90 -9.68 13.14
CA HIS A 139 17.87 -9.35 12.11
C HIS A 139 17.88 -7.84 11.80
N ALA A 140 19.03 -7.39 11.32
CA ALA A 140 19.15 -6.05 10.76
C ALA A 140 18.61 -6.03 9.32
N PRO A 141 17.73 -5.10 8.95
CA PRO A 141 17.15 -5.05 7.61
C PRO A 141 18.17 -4.97 6.46
N HIS A 142 19.30 -4.32 6.67
CA HIS A 142 20.34 -4.20 5.64
C HIS A 142 21.01 -5.54 5.26
N LEU A 143 20.83 -6.60 6.06
CA LEU A 143 21.33 -7.94 5.78
C LEU A 143 20.34 -8.79 4.98
N LEU A 144 19.15 -8.27 4.71
CA LEU A 144 18.05 -8.98 4.02
C LEU A 144 18.11 -8.76 2.50
N SER A 145 17.60 -9.74 1.74
CA SER A 145 17.37 -9.58 0.30
C SER A 145 16.25 -8.55 0.02
N GLY A 146 16.18 -8.03 -1.21
CA GLY A 146 15.13 -7.09 -1.61
C GLY A 146 13.73 -7.64 -1.35
N GLY A 147 13.45 -8.90 -1.71
CA GLY A 147 12.15 -9.54 -1.44
C GLY A 147 11.86 -9.73 0.04
N GLN A 148 12.88 -10.01 0.87
CA GLN A 148 12.73 -10.07 2.32
C GLN A 148 12.44 -8.68 2.92
N LYS A 149 13.14 -7.64 2.48
CA LYS A 149 12.88 -6.26 2.90
C LYS A 149 11.45 -5.83 2.52
N GLN A 150 10.99 -6.18 1.32
CA GLN A 150 9.64 -5.85 0.88
C GLN A 150 8.59 -6.53 1.77
N ARG A 151 8.79 -7.80 2.14
CA ARG A 151 7.90 -8.48 3.08
C ARG A 151 7.94 -7.85 4.49
N ILE A 152 9.08 -7.34 4.94
CA ILE A 152 9.15 -6.57 6.19
C ILE A 152 8.35 -5.26 6.07
N ALA A 153 8.47 -4.53 4.96
CA ALA A 153 7.68 -3.32 4.72
C ALA A 153 6.17 -3.62 4.74
N ILE A 154 5.75 -4.76 4.15
CA ILE A 154 4.36 -5.24 4.23
C ILE A 154 3.98 -5.57 5.69
N ALA A 155 4.84 -6.26 6.45
CA ALA A 155 4.59 -6.55 7.86
C ALA A 155 4.41 -5.28 8.71
N GLY A 156 5.22 -4.25 8.48
CA GLY A 156 5.07 -2.94 9.15
C GLY A 156 3.72 -2.28 8.88
N VAL A 157 3.19 -2.44 7.66
CA VAL A 157 1.84 -1.98 7.32
C VAL A 157 0.77 -2.87 7.99
N LEU A 158 0.94 -4.20 7.98
CA LEU A 158 0.00 -5.14 8.59
C LEU A 158 -0.16 -4.96 10.10
N ALA A 159 0.91 -4.58 10.79
CA ALA A 159 0.89 -4.36 12.24
C ALA A 159 -0.07 -3.20 12.66
N MET A 160 -0.48 -2.34 11.71
CA MET A 160 -1.55 -1.36 11.92
C MET A 160 -2.95 -1.96 11.86
N GLU A 161 -3.09 -3.24 11.43
CA GLU A 161 -4.37 -3.90 11.15
C GLU A 161 -5.23 -3.14 10.12
N PRO A 162 -4.69 -2.86 8.92
CA PRO A 162 -5.41 -2.12 7.89
C PRO A 162 -6.50 -3.00 7.26
N GLU A 163 -7.51 -2.35 6.70
CA GLU A 163 -8.59 -3.00 5.95
C GLU A 163 -8.29 -3.08 4.44
N CYS A 164 -7.34 -2.27 4.00
CA CYS A 164 -6.84 -2.25 2.63
C CYS A 164 -5.33 -2.03 2.59
N ILE A 165 -4.64 -2.74 1.71
CA ILE A 165 -3.22 -2.53 1.41
C ILE A 165 -3.09 -2.13 -0.05
N VAL A 166 -2.42 -0.99 -0.28
CA VAL A 166 -2.05 -0.51 -1.61
C VAL A 166 -0.56 -0.75 -1.83
N LEU A 167 -0.20 -1.54 -2.83
CA LEU A 167 1.17 -1.84 -3.20
C LEU A 167 1.54 -1.05 -4.47
N ASP A 168 2.33 0.01 -4.32
CA ASP A 168 2.75 0.86 -5.44
C ASP A 168 4.06 0.33 -6.06
N GLU A 169 3.92 -0.50 -7.10
CA GLU A 169 5.03 -1.17 -7.80
C GLU A 169 5.98 -1.94 -6.86
N ALA A 170 5.44 -2.50 -5.78
CA ALA A 170 6.21 -3.13 -4.71
C ALA A 170 7.04 -4.37 -5.15
N THR A 171 6.82 -4.88 -6.34
CA THR A 171 7.54 -6.03 -6.92
C THR A 171 8.55 -5.64 -8.00
N ALA A 172 8.55 -4.38 -8.45
CA ALA A 172 9.30 -3.94 -9.62
C ALA A 172 10.83 -4.08 -9.49
N MET A 173 11.36 -3.95 -8.28
CA MET A 173 12.80 -4.02 -7.99
C MET A 173 13.25 -5.43 -7.55
N LEU A 174 12.37 -6.42 -7.59
CA LEU A 174 12.65 -7.76 -7.09
C LEU A 174 13.06 -8.72 -8.21
N ASP A 175 13.92 -9.66 -7.86
CA ASP A 175 14.20 -10.82 -8.68
C ASP A 175 12.95 -11.73 -8.81
N PRO A 176 12.92 -12.67 -9.77
CA PRO A 176 11.74 -13.51 -10.00
C PRO A 176 11.30 -14.35 -8.78
N VAL A 177 12.24 -14.71 -7.89
CA VAL A 177 11.92 -15.48 -6.68
C VAL A 177 11.28 -14.57 -5.64
N GLY A 178 11.91 -13.44 -5.31
CA GLY A 178 11.38 -12.46 -4.37
C GLY A 178 10.01 -11.92 -4.79
N ARG A 179 9.80 -11.70 -6.10
CA ARG A 179 8.50 -11.30 -6.66
C ARG A 179 7.41 -12.33 -6.33
N ARG A 180 7.64 -13.60 -6.63
CA ARG A 180 6.67 -14.68 -6.32
C ARG A 180 6.38 -14.78 -4.83
N GLU A 181 7.40 -14.66 -3.98
CA GLU A 181 7.24 -14.71 -2.53
C GLU A 181 6.39 -13.56 -1.99
N VAL A 182 6.58 -12.34 -2.52
CA VAL A 182 5.78 -11.16 -2.14
C VAL A 182 4.33 -11.32 -2.62
N LEU A 183 4.12 -11.72 -3.88
CA LEU A 183 2.77 -11.92 -4.41
C LEU A 183 2.03 -13.01 -3.64
N ALA A 184 2.66 -14.15 -3.39
CA ALA A 184 2.05 -15.23 -2.61
C ALA A 184 1.66 -14.78 -1.17
N ALA A 185 2.50 -13.94 -0.52
CA ALA A 185 2.16 -13.37 0.78
C ALA A 185 0.93 -12.45 0.69
N VAL A 186 0.87 -11.59 -0.32
CA VAL A 186 -0.25 -10.64 -0.53
C VAL A 186 -1.55 -11.38 -0.89
N GLU A 187 -1.49 -12.39 -1.75
CA GLU A 187 -2.64 -13.24 -2.09
C GLU A 187 -3.18 -13.96 -0.85
N LYS A 188 -2.28 -14.51 -0.03
CA LYS A 188 -2.65 -15.14 1.24
C LYS A 188 -3.37 -14.18 2.19
N LEU A 189 -2.88 -12.95 2.33
CA LEU A 189 -3.51 -11.90 3.14
C LEU A 189 -4.93 -11.58 2.66
N ASN A 190 -5.13 -11.46 1.36
CA ASN A 190 -6.45 -11.24 0.79
C ASN A 190 -7.37 -12.44 1.04
N TYR A 191 -6.93 -13.64 0.68
CA TYR A 191 -7.76 -14.84 0.73
C TYR A 191 -8.07 -15.31 2.16
N GLU A 192 -7.08 -15.32 3.08
CA GLU A 192 -7.25 -15.84 4.44
C GLU A 192 -7.77 -14.80 5.43
N GLN A 193 -7.38 -13.53 5.27
CA GLN A 193 -7.71 -12.46 6.21
C GLN A 193 -8.76 -11.48 5.67
N GLY A 194 -9.15 -11.60 4.41
CA GLY A 194 -10.15 -10.73 3.79
C GLY A 194 -9.70 -9.28 3.60
N ILE A 195 -8.38 -9.01 3.66
CA ILE A 195 -7.82 -7.67 3.45
C ILE A 195 -8.02 -7.28 1.98
N THR A 196 -8.53 -6.08 1.72
CA THR A 196 -8.60 -5.53 0.37
C THR A 196 -7.19 -5.26 -0.16
N VAL A 197 -6.90 -5.68 -1.37
CA VAL A 197 -5.59 -5.47 -2.00
C VAL A 197 -5.73 -4.64 -3.27
N VAL A 198 -4.92 -3.59 -3.38
CA VAL A 198 -4.74 -2.83 -4.61
C VAL A 198 -3.28 -2.93 -5.04
N LEU A 199 -3.01 -3.70 -6.07
CA LEU A 199 -1.67 -3.90 -6.62
C LEU A 199 -1.47 -3.05 -7.86
N ILE A 200 -0.57 -2.08 -7.78
CA ILE A 200 -0.12 -1.26 -8.91
C ILE A 200 1.08 -1.94 -9.56
N THR A 201 0.99 -2.23 -10.83
CA THR A 201 2.09 -2.88 -11.56
C THR A 201 2.06 -2.55 -13.05
N HIS A 202 3.17 -2.80 -13.73
CA HIS A 202 3.26 -2.84 -15.19
C HIS A 202 3.46 -4.28 -15.72
N HIS A 203 3.49 -5.27 -14.83
CA HIS A 203 3.65 -6.69 -15.18
C HIS A 203 2.29 -7.37 -15.32
N MET A 204 1.92 -7.78 -16.51
CA MET A 204 0.62 -8.40 -16.80
C MET A 204 0.41 -9.74 -16.08
N ASN A 205 1.48 -10.51 -15.85
CA ASN A 205 1.41 -11.78 -15.13
C ASN A 205 1.05 -11.65 -13.64
N GLU A 206 1.19 -10.46 -13.05
CA GLU A 206 0.80 -10.20 -11.67
C GLU A 206 -0.73 -9.99 -11.53
N ALA A 207 -1.45 -9.91 -12.64
CA ALA A 207 -2.91 -9.77 -12.65
C ALA A 207 -3.64 -11.12 -12.77
N GLU A 208 -2.93 -12.24 -12.80
CA GLU A 208 -3.52 -13.58 -13.05
C GLU A 208 -4.57 -13.98 -12.01
N HIS A 209 -4.36 -13.59 -10.76
CA HIS A 209 -5.24 -13.93 -9.63
C HIS A 209 -6.12 -12.77 -9.15
N ALA A 210 -6.18 -11.68 -9.92
CA ALA A 210 -7.00 -10.52 -9.55
C ALA A 210 -8.49 -10.75 -9.81
N ASP A 211 -9.35 -10.34 -8.86
CA ASP A 211 -10.79 -10.30 -9.07
C ASP A 211 -11.17 -9.27 -10.14
N ARG A 212 -10.39 -8.19 -10.23
CA ARG A 212 -10.61 -7.10 -11.18
C ARG A 212 -9.30 -6.47 -11.64
N VAL A 213 -9.22 -6.18 -12.93
CA VAL A 213 -8.10 -5.46 -13.54
C VAL A 213 -8.58 -4.11 -14.06
N ILE A 214 -7.84 -3.06 -13.71
CA ILE A 214 -8.05 -1.69 -14.18
C ILE A 214 -6.84 -1.32 -15.04
N VAL A 215 -7.08 -0.74 -16.21
CA VAL A 215 -6.03 -0.31 -17.12
C VAL A 215 -6.04 1.21 -17.24
N MET A 216 -4.86 1.85 -17.06
CA MET A 216 -4.66 3.29 -17.13
C MET A 216 -3.74 3.70 -18.28
#